data_bb572549418b1d6227e8b2cb03cc6470
#
_entry.id   bb572549418b1d6227e8b2cb03cc6470
#
_cell.length_a   1.000
_cell.length_b   1.000
_cell.length_c   1.000
_cell.angle_alpha   90.00
_cell.angle_beta   90.00
_cell.angle_gamma   90.00
#
_symmetry.space_group_name_H-M   'P 1'
#
loop_
_entity.id
_entity.type
_entity.pdbx_description
1 polymer ?
#
loop_
_entity_poly.entity_id
_entity_poly.type
_entity_poly.pdbx_seq_one_letter_code
_entity_poly.pdbx_strand_id
1 'polypeptide(L)'
;VARLSKELPEDTLRQMHGYYEKLLRKYPDVVTVKDVVALTGYTLTTVHNWCSRGSLKAFQKGLKFCIPKIFLVDFFCSLTFRSITRKSLWHIQTLNEFSRKMKRK
;
A
#
# COMPACT_ATOMS: atom_id res chain seq x y z
N VAL A 1 -13.65 -6.90 5.85
CA VAL A 1 -12.75 -5.77 5.55
C VAL A 1 -12.58 -4.85 6.74
N ALA A 2 -13.66 -4.59 7.50
CA ALA A 2 -13.57 -3.75 8.70
C ALA A 2 -12.54 -4.28 9.70
N ARG A 3 -12.38 -5.59 9.79
CA ARG A 3 -11.40 -6.23 10.66
C ARG A 3 -9.96 -5.86 10.29
N LEU A 4 -9.71 -5.65 8.99
CA LEU A 4 -8.37 -5.28 8.50
C LEU A 4 -8.07 -3.79 8.69
N SER A 5 -9.03 -2.99 9.13
CA SER A 5 -8.82 -1.56 9.43
C SER A 5 -8.37 -1.32 10.86
N LYS A 6 -8.08 -2.37 11.60
CA LYS A 6 -7.60 -2.30 12.99
C LYS A 6 -6.19 -2.83 13.07
N GLU A 7 -5.56 -2.70 14.23
CA GLU A 7 -4.26 -3.32 14.45
C GLU A 7 -4.37 -4.82 14.29
N LEU A 8 -3.36 -5.41 13.65
CA LEU A 8 -3.34 -6.83 13.33
C LEU A 8 -2.19 -7.52 14.06
N PRO A 9 -2.34 -8.83 14.37
CA PRO A 9 -1.23 -9.61 14.91
C PRO A 9 -0.03 -9.58 13.96
N GLU A 10 1.16 -9.73 14.51
CA GLU A 10 2.39 -9.68 13.73
C GLU A 10 2.43 -10.72 12.61
N ASP A 11 1.93 -11.93 12.88
CA ASP A 11 1.87 -12.98 11.86
C ASP A 11 1.00 -12.59 10.68
N THR A 12 -0.14 -11.95 10.96
CA THR A 12 -1.05 -11.48 9.91
C THR A 12 -0.38 -10.38 9.08
N LEU A 13 0.32 -9.46 9.74
CA LEU A 13 1.04 -8.40 9.04
C LEU A 13 2.15 -8.96 8.16
N ARG A 14 2.85 -9.99 8.63
CA ARG A 14 3.90 -10.66 7.85
C ARG A 14 3.33 -11.29 6.59
N GLN A 15 2.18 -11.94 6.71
CA GLN A 15 1.50 -12.55 5.56
C GLN A 15 1.01 -11.48 4.58
N MET A 16 0.48 -10.38 5.10
CA MET A 16 0.05 -9.25 4.27
C MET A 16 1.22 -8.64 3.52
N HIS A 17 2.36 -8.50 4.19
CA HIS A 17 3.59 -8.01 3.57
C HIS A 17 3.99 -8.88 2.38
N GLY A 18 3.98 -10.21 2.57
CA GLY A 18 4.27 -11.15 1.49
C GLY A 18 3.28 -11.07 0.34
N TYR A 19 2.01 -10.85 0.65
CA TYR A 19 0.97 -10.68 -0.36
C TYR A 19 1.25 -9.47 -1.26
N TYR A 20 1.54 -8.31 -0.66
CA TYR A 20 1.83 -7.10 -1.43
C TYR A 20 3.17 -7.19 -2.16
N GLU A 21 4.16 -7.86 -1.59
CA GLU A 21 5.43 -8.09 -2.30
C GLU A 21 5.19 -8.86 -3.61
N LYS A 22 4.32 -9.86 -3.58
CA LYS A 22 3.97 -10.61 -4.80
C LYS A 22 3.24 -9.76 -5.81
N LEU A 23 2.32 -8.89 -5.35
CA LEU A 23 1.59 -7.99 -6.24
C LEU A 23 2.54 -7.04 -6.96
N LEU A 24 3.61 -6.63 -6.30
CA LEU A 24 4.55 -5.65 -6.84
C LEU A 24 5.78 -6.28 -7.50
N ARG A 25 5.79 -7.61 -7.65
CA ARG A 25 6.95 -8.32 -8.17
C ARG A 25 7.44 -7.79 -9.52
N LYS A 26 6.52 -7.42 -10.41
CA LYS A 26 6.86 -6.95 -11.76
C LYS A 26 7.25 -5.48 -11.81
N TYR A 27 7.08 -4.75 -10.73
CA TYR A 27 7.44 -3.34 -10.69
C TYR A 27 8.94 -3.20 -10.36
N PRO A 28 9.60 -2.12 -10.85
CA PRO A 28 10.99 -1.88 -10.50
C PRO A 28 11.16 -1.62 -9.01
N ASP A 29 12.40 -1.70 -8.52
CA ASP A 29 12.69 -1.51 -7.09
C ASP A 29 12.33 -0.12 -6.59
N VAL A 30 12.31 0.87 -7.48
CA VAL A 30 11.91 2.24 -7.17
C VAL A 30 10.81 2.64 -8.13
N VAL A 31 9.70 3.12 -7.61
CA VAL A 31 8.55 3.54 -8.42
C VAL A 31 8.29 5.03 -8.24
N THR A 32 7.51 5.61 -9.15
CA THR A 32 7.14 7.02 -9.13
C THR A 32 5.74 7.21 -8.53
N VAL A 33 5.39 8.46 -8.23
CA VAL A 33 4.02 8.78 -7.79
C VAL A 33 3.01 8.33 -8.85
N LYS A 34 3.32 8.55 -10.13
CA LYS A 34 2.43 8.13 -11.22
C LYS A 34 2.21 6.61 -11.24
N ASP A 35 3.25 5.85 -10.95
CA ASP A 35 3.13 4.39 -10.87
C ASP A 35 2.17 3.99 -9.76
N VAL A 36 2.26 4.64 -8.61
CA VAL A 36 1.39 4.34 -7.47
C VAL A 36 -0.06 4.73 -7.78
N VAL A 37 -0.27 5.87 -8.43
CA VAL A 37 -1.60 6.29 -8.88
C VAL A 37 -2.21 5.25 -9.82
N ALA A 38 -1.44 4.80 -10.81
CA ALA A 38 -1.91 3.79 -11.77
C ALA A 38 -2.22 2.46 -11.10
N LEU A 39 -1.41 2.07 -10.12
CA LEU A 39 -1.60 0.81 -9.40
C LEU A 39 -2.81 0.85 -8.48
N THR A 40 -2.91 1.88 -7.65
CA THR A 40 -3.89 1.91 -6.55
C THR A 40 -5.23 2.52 -6.91
N GLY A 41 -5.27 3.35 -7.95
CA GLY A 41 -6.47 4.08 -8.32
C GLY A 41 -6.74 5.30 -7.45
N TYR A 42 -5.84 5.63 -6.53
CA TYR A 42 -5.95 6.88 -5.77
C TYR A 42 -5.48 8.05 -6.64
N THR A 43 -5.92 9.26 -6.27
CA THR A 43 -5.59 10.46 -7.06
C THR A 43 -4.13 10.85 -6.87
N LEU A 44 -3.61 11.62 -7.83
CA LEU A 44 -2.26 12.16 -7.76
C LEU A 44 -2.05 12.98 -6.47
N THR A 45 -3.03 13.81 -6.13
CA THR A 45 -2.98 14.63 -4.93
C THR A 45 -2.89 13.78 -3.67
N THR A 46 -3.67 12.71 -3.59
CA THR A 46 -3.67 11.80 -2.45
C THR A 46 -2.31 11.15 -2.28
N VAL A 47 -1.77 10.57 -3.33
CA VAL A 47 -0.47 9.89 -3.28
C VAL A 47 0.64 10.88 -2.95
N HIS A 48 0.62 12.04 -3.58
CA HIS A 48 1.60 13.09 -3.31
C HIS A 48 1.56 13.51 -1.84
N ASN A 49 0.37 13.64 -1.26
CA ASN A 49 0.21 13.98 0.15
C ASN A 49 0.79 12.91 1.07
N TRP A 50 0.64 11.63 0.73
CA TRP A 50 1.25 10.55 1.51
C TRP A 50 2.77 10.74 1.59
N CYS A 51 3.39 11.07 0.46
CA CYS A 51 4.84 11.28 0.39
C CYS A 51 5.25 12.55 1.15
N SER A 52 4.52 13.65 0.94
CA SER A 52 4.82 14.94 1.57
C SER A 52 4.71 14.90 3.08
N ARG A 53 3.74 14.16 3.59
CA ARG A 53 3.51 14.04 5.04
C ARG A 53 4.39 13.00 5.71
N GLY A 54 5.14 12.24 4.93
CA GLY A 54 5.97 11.18 5.46
C GLY A 54 5.25 9.89 5.81
N SER A 55 3.94 9.81 5.51
CA SER A 55 3.17 8.57 5.72
C SER A 55 3.72 7.45 4.85
N LEU A 56 4.03 7.77 3.60
CA LEU A 56 4.72 6.88 2.67
C LEU A 56 6.15 7.38 2.54
N LYS A 57 7.11 6.57 2.97
CA LYS A 57 8.51 6.94 2.89
C LYS A 57 8.97 6.98 1.44
N ALA A 58 9.58 8.09 1.05
CA ALA A 58 10.05 8.31 -0.29
C ALA A 58 11.22 9.27 -0.27
N PHE A 59 12.04 9.21 -1.31
CA PHE A 59 13.14 10.15 -1.51
C PHE A 59 12.67 11.24 -2.46
N GLN A 60 12.94 12.49 -2.13
CA GLN A 60 12.62 13.61 -3.00
C GLN A 60 13.83 13.94 -3.87
N LYS A 61 13.62 13.97 -5.18
CA LYS A 61 14.65 14.34 -6.15
C LYS A 61 14.12 15.50 -6.98
N GLY A 62 14.51 16.73 -6.62
CA GLY A 62 13.91 17.92 -7.19
C GLY A 62 12.46 18.02 -6.77
N LEU A 63 11.54 18.11 -7.74
CA LEU A 63 10.11 18.17 -7.48
C LEU A 63 9.44 16.79 -7.52
N LYS A 64 10.23 15.72 -7.75
CA LYS A 64 9.70 14.37 -7.87
C LYS A 64 10.00 13.53 -6.65
N PHE A 65 9.09 12.61 -6.34
CA PHE A 65 9.31 11.61 -5.31
C PHE A 65 9.70 10.28 -5.97
N CYS A 66 10.72 9.65 -5.40
CA CYS A 66 11.13 8.30 -5.77
C CYS A 66 10.78 7.39 -4.60
N ILE A 67 9.96 6.39 -4.85
CA ILE A 67 9.40 5.54 -3.79
C ILE A 67 10.02 4.15 -3.90
N PRO A 68 10.93 3.78 -2.98
CA PRO A 68 11.42 2.40 -2.93
C PRO A 68 10.25 1.44 -2.73
N LYS A 69 10.21 0.40 -3.53
CA LYS A 69 9.11 -0.58 -3.51
C LYS A 69 8.93 -1.19 -2.12
N ILE A 70 10.02 -1.42 -1.40
CA ILE A 70 9.96 -1.99 -0.05
C ILE A 70 9.18 -1.06 0.90
N PHE A 71 9.35 0.25 0.77
CA PHE A 71 8.60 1.20 1.60
C PHE A 71 7.14 1.28 1.20
N LEU A 72 6.84 1.06 -0.08
CA LEU A 72 5.46 1.03 -0.56
C LEU A 72 4.72 -0.17 0.03
N VAL A 73 5.38 -1.34 0.07
CA VAL A 73 4.80 -2.53 0.70
C VAL A 73 4.54 -2.28 2.18
N ASP A 74 5.50 -1.69 2.89
CA ASP A 74 5.33 -1.35 4.30
C ASP A 74 4.14 -0.41 4.50
N PHE A 75 3.98 0.58 3.61
CA PHE A 75 2.87 1.52 3.69
C PHE A 75 1.53 0.82 3.50
N PHE A 76 1.42 -0.08 2.52
CA PHE A 76 0.18 -0.82 2.27
C PHE A 76 -0.22 -1.68 3.48
N CYS A 77 0.76 -2.15 4.24
CA CYS A 77 0.49 -2.93 5.45
C CYS A 77 0.22 -2.05 6.66
N SER A 78 0.49 -0.75 6.58
CA SER A 78 0.34 0.16 7.72
C SER A 78 -1.13 0.40 8.05
N LEU A 79 -1.39 0.71 9.31
CA LEU A 79 -2.74 1.06 9.74
C LEU A 79 -3.23 2.32 9.04
N THR A 80 -2.34 3.27 8.75
CA THR A 80 -2.67 4.49 8.02
C THR A 80 -3.36 4.17 6.69
N PHE A 81 -2.78 3.26 5.90
CA PHE A 81 -3.36 2.88 4.62
C PHE A 81 -4.63 2.04 4.80
N ARG A 82 -4.58 1.03 5.68
CA ARG A 82 -5.71 0.11 5.90
C ARG A 82 -6.95 0.80 6.45
N SER A 83 -6.78 1.89 7.18
CA SER A 83 -7.90 2.60 7.81
C SER A 83 -8.47 3.75 6.99
N ILE A 84 -8.01 3.95 5.76
CA ILE A 84 -8.57 4.98 4.87
C ILE A 84 -10.07 4.74 4.73
N THR A 85 -10.87 5.78 4.99
CA THR A 85 -12.32 5.67 4.98
C THR A 85 -12.89 5.49 3.58
N ARG A 86 -12.43 6.30 2.61
CA ARG A 86 -12.86 6.20 1.22
C ARG A 86 -11.82 5.44 0.42
N LYS A 87 -11.98 4.13 0.38
CA LYS A 87 -11.00 3.27 -0.29
C LYS A 87 -11.24 3.22 -1.79
N SER A 88 -10.15 3.18 -2.56
CA SER A 88 -10.24 2.94 -3.99
C SER A 88 -10.71 1.51 -4.25
N LEU A 89 -11.17 1.25 -5.46
CA LEU A 89 -11.60 -0.09 -5.84
C LEU A 89 -10.48 -1.12 -5.66
N TRP A 90 -9.27 -0.78 -6.12
CA TRP A 90 -8.11 -1.65 -5.95
C TRP A 90 -7.85 -1.97 -4.48
N HIS A 91 -7.95 -0.96 -3.61
CA HIS A 91 -7.72 -1.11 -2.17
C HIS A 91 -8.73 -2.11 -1.58
N ILE A 92 -10.01 -1.95 -1.92
CA ILE A 92 -11.06 -2.85 -1.46
C ILE A 92 -10.81 -4.27 -1.97
N GLN A 93 -10.49 -4.40 -3.25
CA GLN A 93 -10.25 -5.71 -3.86
C GLN A 93 -9.07 -6.44 -3.23
N THR A 94 -7.97 -5.74 -2.96
CA THR A 94 -6.80 -6.36 -2.35
C THR A 94 -7.07 -6.80 -0.91
N LEU A 95 -7.79 -6.00 -0.14
CA LEU A 95 -8.15 -6.38 1.22
C LEU A 95 -9.08 -7.60 1.22
N ASN A 96 -10.06 -7.62 0.31
CA ASN A 96 -10.97 -8.76 0.19
C ASN A 96 -10.23 -10.04 -0.22
N GLU A 97 -9.34 -9.93 -1.18
CA GLU A 97 -8.55 -11.08 -1.63
C GLU A 97 -7.65 -11.61 -0.53
N PHE A 98 -6.96 -10.71 0.17
CA PHE A 98 -6.11 -11.12 1.30
C PHE A 98 -6.95 -11.80 2.39
N SER A 99 -8.11 -11.23 2.72
CA SER A 99 -9.00 -11.81 3.72
C SER A 99 -9.44 -13.21 3.34
N ARG A 100 -9.76 -13.45 2.07
CA ARG A 100 -10.14 -14.78 1.59
C ARG A 100 -8.99 -15.77 1.70
N LYS A 101 -7.77 -15.34 1.38
CA LYS A 101 -6.59 -16.20 1.52
C LYS A 101 -6.34 -16.60 2.98
N MET A 102 -6.58 -15.68 3.89
CA MET A 102 -6.43 -15.96 5.32
C MET A 102 -7.45 -16.97 5.81
N LYS A 103 -8.66 -16.96 5.28
CA LYS A 103 -9.71 -17.89 5.68
C LYS A 103 -9.48 -19.33 5.20
N ARG A 104 -8.65 -19.51 4.18
CA ARG A 104 -8.36 -20.84 3.61
C ARG A 104 -7.36 -21.64 4.45
N LYS A 105 -6.81 -21.02 5.45
CA LYS A 105 -5.95 -21.68 6.41
C LYS A 105 -6.77 -22.10 7.61
#